data_40d09b2b8c82de981291dc074a56fbc3
#
_entry.id   40d09b2b8c82de981291dc074a56fbc3
#
_cell.length_a   1.000
_cell.length_b   1.000
_cell.length_c   1.000
_cell.angle_alpha   90.00
_cell.angle_beta   90.00
_cell.angle_gamma   90.00
#
_symmetry.space_group_name_H-M   'P 1'
#
loop_
_entity.id
_entity.type
_entity.pdbx_description
1 polymer ?
#
loop_
_entity_poly.entity_id
_entity_poly.type
_entity_poly.pdbx_seq_one_letter_code
_entity_poly.pdbx_strand_id
1 'polypeptide(L)'
;MYCGQEEIPSAERMIACRLRAPLMEQTQPTPLLDYISRTELETRWIRVRREMNCDALIVVQNVDLYYLTGTTQNGVLWFPREGEPLLAVRKSFERARTDSALQNIVSLKSYSELPELMPNPGATIGLELDVLPVSTYQQIARHFPNSKLVDGSMAIRLARAVKTQYEIECIHHAARQLDVMFADVATQLRDGMAEYELCARIEFVLRMAGHQGLTRVRRFNMEMFYGAVSFGDTAAYPHGFDGPVGVRGRYTAVPAMGGLQRLRRGDPVVIDVVGGYAGYIADGTRIYSLGPVSSELRDAHQFVLELNEWIEGQLMPGRLPGEIYEEIIRRVSNSPYASRFMGIGDNQVRFVAHSVGLELDEVPVIAPKYNVPFEAGNVMAVEPKIFFEGIGGIGTENTYLITSHGPERLTRAPQEIYVVS
;
A
#
# COMPACT_ATOMS: atom_id res chain seq x y z
N MET A 1 30.68 9.11 -49.44
CA MET A 1 31.27 8.46 -48.26
C MET A 1 30.15 7.74 -47.54
N TYR A 2 30.19 6.42 -47.59
CA TYR A 2 29.15 5.52 -47.06
C TYR A 2 29.25 5.49 -45.54
N CYS A 3 28.16 5.73 -44.83
CA CYS A 3 28.02 5.43 -43.43
C CYS A 3 27.42 4.02 -43.33
N GLY A 4 28.20 3.08 -42.85
CA GLY A 4 27.79 1.69 -42.72
C GLY A 4 26.64 1.57 -41.69
N GLN A 5 25.61 0.84 -42.06
CA GLN A 5 24.60 0.35 -41.17
C GLN A 5 25.23 -0.85 -40.39
N GLU A 6 25.53 -0.61 -39.10
CA GLU A 6 25.81 -1.73 -38.19
C GLU A 6 24.49 -2.51 -37.96
N GLU A 7 24.48 -3.76 -38.41
CA GLU A 7 23.39 -4.69 -38.08
C GLU A 7 23.41 -5.00 -36.60
N ILE A 8 22.33 -4.69 -35.90
CA ILE A 8 22.10 -5.08 -34.49
C ILE A 8 22.15 -6.62 -34.39
N PRO A 9 22.96 -7.20 -33.48
CA PRO A 9 23.10 -8.65 -33.33
C PRO A 9 21.75 -9.36 -33.14
N SER A 10 21.58 -10.55 -33.72
CA SER A 10 20.34 -11.32 -33.71
C SER A 10 19.78 -11.65 -32.31
N ALA A 11 20.66 -11.68 -31.31
CA ALA A 11 20.31 -11.91 -29.91
C ALA A 11 19.49 -10.76 -29.29
N GLU A 12 19.80 -9.50 -29.63
CA GLU A 12 19.04 -8.35 -29.15
C GLU A 12 17.65 -8.27 -29.77
N ARG A 13 17.48 -8.67 -31.02
CA ARG A 13 16.16 -8.80 -31.67
C ARG A 13 15.31 -9.89 -31.04
N MET A 14 15.91 -11.02 -30.62
CA MET A 14 15.20 -12.10 -29.92
C MET A 14 14.77 -11.69 -28.52
N ILE A 15 15.58 -10.92 -27.79
CA ILE A 15 15.24 -10.40 -26.46
C ILE A 15 14.10 -9.38 -26.58
N ALA A 16 14.17 -8.44 -27.52
CA ALA A 16 13.11 -7.46 -27.74
C ALA A 16 11.77 -8.10 -28.18
N CYS A 17 11.81 -9.20 -28.93
CA CYS A 17 10.61 -9.91 -29.36
C CYS A 17 10.01 -10.77 -28.23
N ARG A 18 10.83 -11.42 -27.39
CA ARG A 18 10.35 -12.19 -26.22
C ARG A 18 9.77 -11.31 -25.11
N LEU A 19 10.21 -10.04 -24.98
CA LEU A 19 9.69 -9.10 -24.00
C LEU A 19 8.33 -8.51 -24.40
N ARG A 20 7.95 -8.58 -25.68
CA ARG A 20 6.66 -8.03 -26.15
C ARG A 20 5.48 -9.00 -26.04
N ALA A 21 5.70 -10.27 -26.32
CA ALA A 21 4.59 -11.22 -26.47
C ALA A 21 3.85 -11.55 -25.16
N PRO A 22 4.49 -11.89 -24.01
CA PRO A 22 3.75 -12.25 -22.80
C PRO A 22 3.08 -11.05 -22.11
N LEU A 23 3.68 -9.84 -22.21
CA LEU A 23 3.12 -8.62 -21.59
C LEU A 23 1.93 -8.07 -22.39
N MET A 24 1.95 -8.18 -23.72
CA MET A 24 0.88 -7.63 -24.56
C MET A 24 -0.35 -8.54 -24.67
N GLU A 25 -0.21 -9.85 -24.54
CA GLU A 25 -1.37 -10.78 -24.58
C GLU A 25 -2.16 -10.81 -23.27
N GLN A 26 -1.55 -10.42 -22.14
CA GLN A 26 -2.22 -10.39 -20.82
C GLN A 26 -2.79 -9.03 -20.44
N THR A 27 -2.37 -7.95 -21.09
CA THR A 27 -2.88 -6.59 -20.86
C THR A 27 -3.89 -6.21 -21.95
N GLN A 28 -5.04 -6.83 -22.00
CA GLN A 28 -6.19 -6.09 -22.51
C GLN A 28 -6.34 -4.86 -21.59
N PRO A 29 -6.38 -3.63 -22.12
CA PRO A 29 -6.64 -2.48 -21.29
C PRO A 29 -7.99 -2.71 -20.62
N THR A 30 -7.96 -3.03 -19.33
CA THR A 30 -9.17 -3.02 -18.52
C THR A 30 -9.73 -1.61 -18.64
N PRO A 31 -11.03 -1.45 -18.89
CA PRO A 31 -11.64 -0.13 -18.93
C PRO A 31 -11.16 0.62 -17.69
N LEU A 32 -10.56 1.79 -17.87
CA LEU A 32 -10.21 2.65 -16.77
C LEU A 32 -11.46 2.84 -15.93
N LEU A 33 -11.38 2.53 -14.64
CA LEU A 33 -12.43 2.90 -13.68
C LEU A 33 -12.26 4.41 -13.44
N ASP A 34 -12.57 5.21 -14.47
CA ASP A 34 -12.23 6.62 -14.56
C ASP A 34 -13.10 7.51 -13.67
N TYR A 35 -14.14 6.92 -13.05
CA TYR A 35 -15.17 7.74 -12.42
C TYR A 35 -15.84 7.01 -11.27
N ILE A 36 -15.75 7.61 -10.07
CA ILE A 36 -16.48 7.11 -8.91
C ILE A 36 -17.95 7.54 -9.04
N SER A 37 -18.85 6.57 -9.17
CA SER A 37 -20.27 6.83 -9.34
C SER A 37 -20.88 7.54 -8.12
N ARG A 38 -21.99 8.25 -8.31
CA ARG A 38 -22.75 8.86 -7.22
C ARG A 38 -23.15 7.83 -6.16
N THR A 39 -23.65 6.67 -6.56
CA THR A 39 -24.05 5.58 -5.66
C THR A 39 -22.89 5.09 -4.80
N GLU A 40 -21.71 4.98 -5.40
CA GLU A 40 -20.49 4.61 -4.67
C GLU A 40 -20.14 5.67 -3.62
N LEU A 41 -20.16 6.96 -3.97
CA LEU A 41 -19.93 8.05 -3.02
C LEU A 41 -20.93 8.03 -1.87
N GLU A 42 -22.22 7.85 -2.14
CA GLU A 42 -23.27 7.76 -1.12
C GLU A 42 -23.06 6.58 -0.18
N THR A 43 -22.62 5.43 -0.71
CA THR A 43 -22.25 4.26 0.11
C THR A 43 -21.12 4.60 1.08
N ARG A 44 -20.09 5.31 0.63
CA ARG A 44 -18.97 5.76 1.47
C ARG A 44 -19.43 6.79 2.49
N TRP A 45 -20.27 7.73 2.11
CA TRP A 45 -20.81 8.75 3.02
C TRP A 45 -21.62 8.15 4.18
N ILE A 46 -22.45 7.14 3.89
CA ILE A 46 -23.22 6.42 4.91
C ILE A 46 -22.27 5.80 5.94
N ARG A 47 -21.18 5.17 5.47
CA ARG A 47 -20.17 4.56 6.35
C ARG A 47 -19.45 5.60 7.21
N VAL A 48 -18.98 6.70 6.63
CA VAL A 48 -18.33 7.76 7.40
C VAL A 48 -19.27 8.37 8.44
N ARG A 49 -20.52 8.64 8.08
CA ARG A 49 -21.53 9.18 9.00
C ARG A 49 -21.81 8.27 10.17
N ARG A 50 -21.80 6.96 9.97
CA ARG A 50 -21.94 5.97 11.05
C ARG A 50 -20.83 6.10 12.10
N GLU A 51 -19.62 6.36 11.66
CA GLU A 51 -18.43 6.45 12.52
C GLU A 51 -18.19 7.86 13.08
N MET A 52 -18.89 8.90 12.61
CA MET A 52 -18.71 10.27 13.07
C MET A 52 -19.13 10.44 14.53
N ASN A 53 -18.31 11.15 15.30
CA ASN A 53 -18.58 11.61 16.67
C ASN A 53 -18.73 13.14 16.76
N CYS A 54 -18.89 13.83 15.64
CA CYS A 54 -19.01 15.28 15.49
C CYS A 54 -20.18 15.65 14.57
N ASP A 55 -20.58 16.93 14.55
CA ASP A 55 -21.70 17.40 13.73
C ASP A 55 -21.35 17.49 12.24
N ALA A 56 -20.09 17.76 11.94
CA ALA A 56 -19.56 17.78 10.59
C ALA A 56 -18.05 17.49 10.57
N LEU A 57 -17.52 17.13 9.39
CA LEU A 57 -16.09 17.05 9.11
C LEU A 57 -15.69 18.17 8.14
N ILE A 58 -14.52 18.75 8.37
CA ILE A 58 -13.78 19.50 7.35
C ILE A 58 -12.60 18.63 6.91
N VAL A 59 -12.59 18.25 5.64
CA VAL A 59 -11.59 17.34 5.05
C VAL A 59 -10.75 18.10 4.04
N VAL A 60 -9.42 17.96 4.15
CA VAL A 60 -8.44 18.64 3.27
C VAL A 60 -7.33 17.73 2.76
N GLN A 61 -7.16 16.55 3.35
CA GLN A 61 -6.15 15.58 2.94
C GLN A 61 -6.57 14.92 1.60
N ASN A 62 -5.66 14.85 0.65
CA ASN A 62 -5.96 14.44 -0.73
C ASN A 62 -6.60 13.07 -0.87
N VAL A 63 -6.19 12.09 -0.04
CA VAL A 63 -6.72 10.73 -0.11
C VAL A 63 -8.15 10.69 0.39
N ASP A 64 -8.43 11.36 1.50
CA ASP A 64 -9.76 11.43 2.09
C ASP A 64 -10.71 12.30 1.24
N LEU A 65 -10.18 13.37 0.60
CA LEU A 65 -10.93 14.10 -0.43
C LEU A 65 -11.33 13.17 -1.58
N TYR A 66 -10.38 12.40 -2.12
CA TYR A 66 -10.67 11.44 -3.19
C TYR A 66 -11.71 10.40 -2.76
N TYR A 67 -11.56 9.85 -1.56
CA TYR A 67 -12.49 8.87 -1.01
C TYR A 67 -13.93 9.38 -0.97
N LEU A 68 -14.10 10.63 -0.54
CA LEU A 68 -15.42 11.23 -0.30
C LEU A 68 -16.01 11.97 -1.51
N THR A 69 -15.18 12.33 -2.51
CA THR A 69 -15.61 13.16 -3.63
C THR A 69 -15.30 12.60 -5.02
N GLY A 70 -14.38 11.63 -5.13
CA GLY A 70 -13.91 11.12 -6.41
C GLY A 70 -12.86 11.99 -7.10
N THR A 71 -12.42 13.11 -6.48
CA THR A 71 -11.38 13.98 -7.05
C THR A 71 -10.33 14.35 -6.02
N THR A 72 -9.09 14.59 -6.48
CA THR A 72 -7.95 15.04 -5.65
C THR A 72 -7.65 16.52 -5.82
N GLN A 73 -8.58 17.29 -6.39
CA GLN A 73 -8.33 18.71 -6.62
C GLN A 73 -8.22 19.48 -5.30
N ASN A 74 -7.27 20.42 -5.24
CA ASN A 74 -6.99 21.17 -4.00
C ASN A 74 -8.22 21.96 -3.54
N GLY A 75 -8.74 21.58 -2.40
CA GLY A 75 -9.98 22.15 -1.86
C GLY A 75 -10.19 21.82 -0.40
N VAL A 76 -11.36 22.18 0.08
CA VAL A 76 -11.89 21.87 1.41
C VAL A 76 -13.25 21.23 1.22
N LEU A 77 -13.41 20.02 1.73
CA LEU A 77 -14.71 19.36 1.76
C LEU A 77 -15.39 19.66 3.11
N TRP A 78 -16.58 20.21 3.04
CA TRP A 78 -17.53 20.22 4.14
C TRP A 78 -18.39 18.95 4.06
N PHE A 79 -18.30 18.13 5.09
CA PHE A 79 -19.03 16.87 5.17
C PHE A 79 -19.92 16.87 6.43
N PRO A 80 -21.18 17.30 6.32
CA PRO A 80 -22.11 17.34 7.45
C PRO A 80 -22.63 15.94 7.80
N ARG A 81 -23.03 15.76 9.07
CA ARG A 81 -23.68 14.54 9.53
C ARG A 81 -24.96 14.24 8.75
N GLU A 82 -25.68 15.27 8.35
CA GLU A 82 -26.89 15.19 7.53
C GLU A 82 -26.81 16.15 6.36
N GLY A 83 -27.43 15.79 5.24
CA GLY A 83 -27.45 16.62 4.04
C GLY A 83 -26.32 16.30 3.05
N GLU A 84 -26.21 17.17 2.06
CA GLU A 84 -25.29 16.99 0.94
C GLU A 84 -23.91 17.57 1.28
N PRO A 85 -22.80 16.82 1.06
CA PRO A 85 -21.46 17.39 1.18
C PRO A 85 -21.21 18.51 0.16
N LEU A 86 -20.32 19.44 0.51
CA LEU A 86 -19.92 20.56 -0.34
C LEU A 86 -18.41 20.61 -0.48
N LEU A 87 -17.92 20.53 -1.72
CA LEU A 87 -16.50 20.68 -2.04
C LEU A 87 -16.19 22.10 -2.51
N ALA A 88 -15.41 22.83 -1.73
CA ALA A 88 -14.91 24.18 -2.07
C ALA A 88 -13.51 24.07 -2.66
N VAL A 89 -13.34 24.29 -3.96
CA VAL A 89 -12.12 24.03 -4.73
C VAL A 89 -11.31 25.30 -4.91
N ARG A 90 -10.04 25.28 -4.50
CA ARG A 90 -9.13 26.42 -4.63
C ARG A 90 -8.50 26.53 -6.03
N LYS A 91 -8.29 25.40 -6.71
CA LYS A 91 -7.63 25.37 -8.03
C LYS A 91 -8.20 24.23 -8.86
N SER A 92 -8.29 24.46 -10.17
CA SER A 92 -8.79 23.48 -11.14
C SER A 92 -10.28 23.12 -10.94
N PHE A 93 -11.11 24.13 -10.72
CA PHE A 93 -12.55 23.98 -10.45
C PHE A 93 -13.27 23.17 -11.53
N GLU A 94 -13.06 23.48 -12.82
CA GLU A 94 -13.72 22.76 -13.91
C GLU A 94 -13.31 21.28 -13.95
N ARG A 95 -12.06 20.98 -13.60
CA ARG A 95 -11.60 19.61 -13.50
C ARG A 95 -12.28 18.87 -12.36
N ALA A 96 -12.42 19.48 -11.20
CA ALA A 96 -13.14 18.85 -10.08
C ALA A 96 -14.58 18.49 -10.46
N ARG A 97 -15.27 19.35 -11.23
CA ARG A 97 -16.61 19.09 -11.74
C ARG A 97 -16.68 17.95 -12.75
N THR A 98 -15.61 17.75 -13.52
CA THR A 98 -15.52 16.64 -14.48
C THR A 98 -15.19 15.33 -13.81
N ASP A 99 -14.28 15.35 -12.82
CA ASP A 99 -13.78 14.15 -12.15
C ASP A 99 -14.80 13.58 -11.14
N SER A 100 -15.72 14.38 -10.60
CA SER A 100 -16.55 14.04 -9.43
C SER A 100 -18.04 13.95 -9.76
N ALA A 101 -18.70 12.94 -9.18
CA ALA A 101 -20.17 12.83 -9.16
C ALA A 101 -20.85 13.70 -8.08
N LEU A 102 -20.08 14.44 -7.28
CA LEU A 102 -20.61 15.37 -6.28
C LEU A 102 -21.27 16.56 -6.99
N GLN A 103 -22.49 16.91 -6.55
CA GLN A 103 -23.24 18.01 -7.17
C GLN A 103 -22.83 19.38 -6.64
N ASN A 104 -22.56 19.48 -5.33
CA ASN A 104 -22.20 20.73 -4.68
C ASN A 104 -20.69 20.97 -4.75
N ILE A 105 -20.22 21.51 -5.87
CA ILE A 105 -18.83 21.92 -6.05
C ILE A 105 -18.82 23.43 -6.33
N VAL A 106 -18.06 24.18 -5.53
CA VAL A 106 -17.94 25.64 -5.63
C VAL A 106 -16.47 26.08 -5.71
N SER A 107 -16.21 27.26 -6.22
CA SER A 107 -14.87 27.86 -6.21
C SER A 107 -14.57 28.46 -4.83
N LEU A 108 -13.36 28.29 -4.33
CA LEU A 108 -12.86 28.85 -3.05
C LEU A 108 -11.63 29.73 -3.32
N LYS A 109 -11.71 31.01 -3.01
CA LYS A 109 -10.57 31.93 -3.13
C LYS A 109 -9.75 32.00 -1.83
N SER A 110 -10.44 31.97 -0.69
CA SER A 110 -9.83 32.09 0.65
C SER A 110 -10.61 31.28 1.69
N TYR A 111 -9.93 30.81 2.72
CA TYR A 111 -10.60 30.20 3.87
C TYR A 111 -11.58 31.15 4.59
N SER A 112 -11.48 32.46 4.40
CA SER A 112 -12.44 33.44 4.93
C SER A 112 -13.86 33.27 4.38
N GLU A 113 -14.02 32.55 3.27
CA GLU A 113 -15.33 32.27 2.67
C GLU A 113 -16.02 31.03 3.30
N LEU A 114 -15.28 30.23 4.08
CA LEU A 114 -15.82 28.99 4.64
C LEU A 114 -17.05 29.18 5.51
N PRO A 115 -17.17 30.20 6.38
CA PRO A 115 -18.37 30.41 7.19
C PRO A 115 -19.65 30.67 6.34
N GLU A 116 -19.51 31.31 5.19
CA GLU A 116 -20.63 31.55 4.28
C GLU A 116 -21.05 30.28 3.53
N LEU A 117 -20.06 29.46 3.17
CA LEU A 117 -20.27 28.17 2.50
C LEU A 117 -20.79 27.08 3.47
N MET A 118 -20.57 27.24 4.77
CA MET A 118 -20.89 26.30 5.83
C MET A 118 -21.72 27.00 6.93
N PRO A 119 -22.95 27.45 6.62
CA PRO A 119 -23.70 28.38 7.48
C PRO A 119 -24.12 27.78 8.83
N ASN A 120 -24.19 26.46 8.95
CA ASN A 120 -24.60 25.76 10.16
C ASN A 120 -23.54 24.71 10.54
N PRO A 121 -22.36 25.11 11.03
CA PRO A 121 -21.24 24.21 11.24
C PRO A 121 -21.46 23.21 12.39
N GLY A 122 -22.46 23.42 13.26
CA GLY A 122 -22.68 22.62 14.46
C GLY A 122 -21.80 23.05 15.64
N ALA A 123 -22.00 22.40 16.77
CA ALA A 123 -21.21 22.63 17.98
C ALA A 123 -19.81 22.00 17.91
N THR A 124 -19.68 20.93 17.11
CA THR A 124 -18.42 20.16 16.96
C THR A 124 -18.09 19.96 15.51
N ILE A 125 -16.83 20.27 15.13
CA ILE A 125 -16.29 20.04 13.79
C ILE A 125 -15.08 19.11 13.91
N GLY A 126 -15.12 17.96 13.24
CA GLY A 126 -14.01 17.05 13.13
C GLY A 126 -13.02 17.50 12.05
N LEU A 127 -11.74 17.34 12.31
CA LEU A 127 -10.63 17.57 11.41
C LEU A 127 -9.73 16.33 11.38
N GLU A 128 -8.95 16.17 10.31
CA GLU A 128 -7.97 15.07 10.17
C GLU A 128 -6.69 15.39 10.96
N LEU A 129 -6.80 15.39 12.31
CA LEU A 129 -5.72 15.87 13.19
C LEU A 129 -4.48 14.97 13.18
N ASP A 130 -4.58 13.75 12.66
CA ASP A 130 -3.46 12.83 12.48
C ASP A 130 -2.54 13.21 11.30
N VAL A 131 -3.00 14.05 10.35
CA VAL A 131 -2.23 14.45 9.16
C VAL A 131 -2.27 15.95 8.86
N LEU A 132 -3.18 16.70 9.48
CA LEU A 132 -3.37 18.10 9.18
C LEU A 132 -2.21 18.96 9.73
N PRO A 133 -1.53 19.77 8.90
CA PRO A 133 -0.54 20.72 9.40
C PRO A 133 -1.15 21.70 10.41
N VAL A 134 -0.44 21.97 11.51
CA VAL A 134 -0.88 22.92 12.55
C VAL A 134 -1.23 24.28 11.97
N SER A 135 -0.49 24.76 10.98
CA SER A 135 -0.79 26.04 10.31
C SER A 135 -2.15 26.02 9.60
N THR A 136 -2.51 24.92 8.95
CA THR A 136 -3.83 24.75 8.30
C THR A 136 -4.94 24.65 9.35
N TYR A 137 -4.71 23.87 10.42
CA TYR A 137 -5.61 23.84 11.57
C TYR A 137 -5.90 25.24 12.11
N GLN A 138 -4.86 26.05 12.38
CA GLN A 138 -5.01 27.41 12.89
C GLN A 138 -5.76 28.34 11.92
N GLN A 139 -5.55 28.17 10.61
CA GLN A 139 -6.28 28.93 9.60
C GLN A 139 -7.77 28.61 9.62
N ILE A 140 -8.13 27.33 9.67
CA ILE A 140 -9.54 26.90 9.75
C ILE A 140 -10.16 27.35 11.07
N ALA A 141 -9.49 27.13 12.20
CA ALA A 141 -9.99 27.43 13.53
C ALA A 141 -10.42 28.90 13.71
N ARG A 142 -9.73 29.86 13.06
CA ARG A 142 -10.08 31.29 13.12
C ARG A 142 -11.46 31.60 12.53
N HIS A 143 -11.96 30.75 11.64
CA HIS A 143 -13.22 30.95 10.96
C HIS A 143 -14.42 30.26 11.63
N PHE A 144 -14.13 29.40 12.63
CA PHE A 144 -15.17 28.69 13.39
C PHE A 144 -14.99 28.88 14.91
N PRO A 145 -15.00 30.14 15.42
CA PRO A 145 -14.69 30.43 16.83
C PRO A 145 -15.72 29.88 17.82
N ASN A 146 -16.93 29.56 17.35
CA ASN A 146 -18.02 29.06 18.17
C ASN A 146 -18.19 27.53 18.13
N SER A 147 -17.38 26.85 17.32
CA SER A 147 -17.41 25.39 17.22
C SER A 147 -16.17 24.78 17.90
N LYS A 148 -16.36 23.68 18.62
CA LYS A 148 -15.26 22.90 19.17
C LYS A 148 -14.65 22.05 18.06
N LEU A 149 -13.38 22.23 17.76
CA LEU A 149 -12.63 21.41 16.82
C LEU A 149 -12.14 20.14 17.53
N VAL A 150 -12.42 18.98 16.94
CA VAL A 150 -12.10 17.67 17.49
C VAL A 150 -11.39 16.82 16.44
N ASP A 151 -10.76 15.71 16.85
CA ASP A 151 -10.20 14.74 15.92
C ASP A 151 -11.34 13.93 15.28
N GLY A 152 -11.45 14.05 13.96
CA GLY A 152 -12.38 13.31 13.10
C GLY A 152 -11.73 12.23 12.25
N SER A 153 -10.40 12.04 12.36
CA SER A 153 -9.62 11.16 11.50
C SER A 153 -10.14 9.73 11.46
N MET A 154 -10.48 9.19 12.65
CA MET A 154 -10.90 7.79 12.77
C MET A 154 -12.24 7.51 12.08
N ALA A 155 -13.14 8.49 11.95
CA ALA A 155 -14.41 8.29 11.25
C ALA A 155 -14.20 7.89 9.77
N ILE A 156 -13.26 8.55 9.10
CA ILE A 156 -12.90 8.25 7.71
C ILE A 156 -12.10 6.96 7.62
N ARG A 157 -11.12 6.76 8.50
CA ARG A 157 -10.26 5.58 8.52
C ARG A 157 -11.05 4.28 8.75
N LEU A 158 -12.00 4.27 9.68
CA LEU A 158 -12.87 3.12 9.94
C LEU A 158 -13.83 2.86 8.79
N ALA A 159 -14.36 3.90 8.15
CA ALA A 159 -15.19 3.74 6.95
C ALA A 159 -14.38 3.11 5.79
N ARG A 160 -13.11 3.50 5.62
CA ARG A 160 -12.17 2.94 4.62
C ARG A 160 -11.73 1.51 4.95
N ALA A 161 -11.81 1.09 6.21
CA ALA A 161 -11.42 -0.25 6.65
C ALA A 161 -12.20 -1.35 5.93
N VAL A 162 -13.51 -1.14 5.72
CA VAL A 162 -14.40 -2.09 5.03
C VAL A 162 -14.57 -1.63 3.57
N LYS A 163 -13.96 -2.33 2.64
CA LYS A 163 -13.94 -1.97 1.22
C LYS A 163 -15.30 -2.20 0.56
N THR A 164 -15.68 -1.32 -0.36
CA THR A 164 -16.81 -1.53 -1.28
C THR A 164 -16.41 -2.49 -2.40
N GLN A 165 -17.36 -2.94 -3.20
CA GLN A 165 -17.07 -3.77 -4.37
C GLN A 165 -16.16 -3.04 -5.38
N TYR A 166 -16.39 -1.74 -5.60
CA TYR A 166 -15.53 -0.91 -6.45
C TYR A 166 -14.07 -0.88 -5.94
N GLU A 167 -13.88 -0.69 -4.64
CA GLU A 167 -12.55 -0.65 -4.01
C GLU A 167 -11.85 -2.02 -4.12
N ILE A 168 -12.59 -3.11 -3.90
CA ILE A 168 -12.09 -4.48 -4.05
C ILE A 168 -11.63 -4.74 -5.49
N GLU A 169 -12.38 -4.32 -6.49
CA GLU A 169 -12.02 -4.44 -7.90
C GLU A 169 -10.72 -3.68 -8.22
N CYS A 170 -10.54 -2.47 -7.70
CA CYS A 170 -9.31 -1.71 -7.84
C CYS A 170 -8.11 -2.45 -7.22
N ILE A 171 -8.28 -3.03 -6.01
CA ILE A 171 -7.23 -3.79 -5.32
C ILE A 171 -6.90 -5.08 -6.09
N HIS A 172 -7.89 -5.76 -6.66
CA HIS A 172 -7.64 -6.91 -7.56
C HIS A 172 -6.79 -6.55 -8.77
N HIS A 173 -6.99 -5.35 -9.36
CA HIS A 173 -6.14 -4.87 -10.44
C HIS A 173 -4.72 -4.60 -9.97
N ALA A 174 -4.55 -3.99 -8.80
CA ALA A 174 -3.25 -3.77 -8.18
C ALA A 174 -2.51 -5.09 -7.89
N ALA A 175 -3.21 -6.10 -7.35
CA ALA A 175 -2.65 -7.42 -7.08
C ALA A 175 -2.17 -8.15 -8.36
N ARG A 176 -2.94 -8.05 -9.46
CA ARG A 176 -2.53 -8.62 -10.74
C ARG A 176 -1.25 -8.00 -11.30
N GLN A 177 -0.99 -6.70 -11.04
CA GLN A 177 0.27 -6.07 -11.44
C GLN A 177 1.47 -6.72 -10.73
N LEU A 178 1.30 -7.09 -9.44
CA LEU A 178 2.32 -7.81 -8.68
C LEU A 178 2.58 -9.21 -9.27
N ASP A 179 1.52 -9.97 -9.58
CA ASP A 179 1.68 -11.31 -10.16
C ASP A 179 2.45 -11.27 -11.49
N VAL A 180 2.16 -10.28 -12.35
CA VAL A 180 2.88 -10.07 -13.62
C VAL A 180 4.36 -9.73 -13.36
N MET A 181 4.63 -8.84 -12.41
CA MET A 181 5.99 -8.42 -12.07
C MET A 181 6.78 -9.58 -11.44
N PHE A 182 6.22 -10.33 -10.51
CA PHE A 182 6.88 -11.48 -9.89
C PHE A 182 7.24 -12.56 -10.91
N ALA A 183 6.40 -12.81 -11.91
CA ALA A 183 6.71 -13.72 -12.98
C ALA A 183 7.89 -13.26 -13.86
N ASP A 184 8.06 -11.96 -14.09
CA ASP A 184 9.17 -11.39 -14.87
C ASP A 184 10.51 -11.50 -14.15
N VAL A 185 10.55 -11.31 -12.83
CA VAL A 185 11.80 -11.26 -12.03
C VAL A 185 12.69 -12.47 -12.25
N ALA A 186 12.13 -13.69 -12.25
CA ALA A 186 12.90 -14.91 -12.44
C ALA A 186 13.70 -14.92 -13.76
N THR A 187 13.27 -14.18 -14.77
CA THR A 187 13.93 -14.08 -16.08
C THR A 187 15.06 -13.06 -16.11
N GLN A 188 15.17 -12.22 -15.08
CA GLN A 188 16.09 -11.08 -15.04
C GLN A 188 17.35 -11.33 -14.20
N LEU A 189 17.27 -12.26 -13.23
CA LEU A 189 18.36 -12.48 -12.27
C LEU A 189 19.63 -13.02 -12.98
N ARG A 190 20.75 -12.37 -12.70
CA ARG A 190 22.07 -12.78 -13.19
C ARG A 190 23.16 -12.47 -12.15
N ASP A 191 24.20 -13.26 -12.14
CA ASP A 191 25.34 -13.07 -11.25
C ASP A 191 25.98 -11.68 -11.43
N GLY A 192 26.32 -11.03 -10.33
CA GLY A 192 26.91 -9.68 -10.34
C GLY A 192 25.95 -8.54 -10.67
N MET A 193 24.65 -8.80 -10.91
CA MET A 193 23.61 -7.77 -11.08
C MET A 193 23.52 -6.89 -9.84
N ALA A 194 23.42 -5.57 -9.99
CA ALA A 194 23.20 -4.69 -8.86
C ALA A 194 21.69 -4.55 -8.54
N GLU A 195 21.37 -4.30 -7.27
CA GLU A 195 19.99 -4.13 -6.81
C GLU A 195 19.22 -3.09 -7.63
N TYR A 196 19.83 -1.92 -7.88
CA TYR A 196 19.16 -0.84 -8.65
C TYR A 196 18.80 -1.26 -10.08
N GLU A 197 19.54 -2.22 -10.68
CA GLU A 197 19.23 -2.72 -12.03
C GLU A 197 17.93 -3.54 -12.01
N LEU A 198 17.76 -4.37 -10.96
CA LEU A 198 16.51 -5.10 -10.75
C LEU A 198 15.34 -4.17 -10.40
N CYS A 199 15.59 -3.17 -9.55
CA CYS A 199 14.58 -2.14 -9.24
C CYS A 199 14.07 -1.44 -10.49
N ALA A 200 14.98 -0.98 -11.36
CA ALA A 200 14.58 -0.34 -12.61
C ALA A 200 13.75 -1.26 -13.51
N ARG A 201 14.06 -2.56 -13.51
CA ARG A 201 13.28 -3.55 -14.26
C ARG A 201 11.89 -3.76 -13.64
N ILE A 202 11.79 -3.89 -12.31
CA ILE A 202 10.54 -4.02 -11.59
C ILE A 202 9.64 -2.80 -11.85
N GLU A 203 10.17 -1.59 -11.72
CA GLU A 203 9.44 -0.35 -12.00
C GLU A 203 8.93 -0.31 -13.44
N PHE A 204 9.78 -0.69 -14.40
CA PHE A 204 9.39 -0.75 -15.81
C PHE A 204 8.22 -1.72 -16.03
N VAL A 205 8.29 -2.93 -15.45
CA VAL A 205 7.22 -3.95 -15.62
C VAL A 205 5.93 -3.50 -14.96
N LEU A 206 6.00 -2.98 -13.73
CA LEU A 206 4.83 -2.44 -13.02
C LEU A 206 4.17 -1.30 -13.82
N ARG A 207 4.97 -0.38 -14.38
CA ARG A 207 4.45 0.71 -15.23
C ARG A 207 3.77 0.19 -16.49
N MET A 208 4.38 -0.80 -17.15
CA MET A 208 3.77 -1.43 -18.33
C MET A 208 2.49 -2.20 -17.99
N ALA A 209 2.37 -2.71 -16.76
CA ALA A 209 1.16 -3.34 -16.25
C ALA A 209 0.09 -2.32 -15.76
N GLY A 210 0.34 -1.02 -15.92
CA GLY A 210 -0.61 0.05 -15.59
C GLY A 210 -0.49 0.63 -14.18
N HIS A 211 0.63 0.38 -13.47
CA HIS A 211 0.86 0.93 -12.14
C HIS A 211 0.85 2.46 -12.14
N GLN A 212 0.15 3.07 -11.19
CA GLN A 212 -0.03 4.52 -11.06
C GLN A 212 1.26 5.31 -10.76
N GLY A 213 2.31 4.64 -10.24
CA GLY A 213 3.63 5.22 -9.98
C GLY A 213 3.78 6.00 -8.69
N LEU A 214 2.82 5.85 -7.80
CA LEU A 214 2.82 6.48 -6.48
C LEU A 214 2.18 5.54 -5.47
N THR A 215 2.83 5.36 -4.33
CA THR A 215 2.28 4.71 -3.14
C THR A 215 2.08 5.76 -2.07
N ARG A 216 0.85 5.90 -1.56
CA ARG A 216 0.55 6.85 -0.51
C ARG A 216 0.69 6.20 0.85
N VAL A 217 1.26 6.95 1.79
CA VAL A 217 1.40 6.58 3.19
C VAL A 217 0.85 7.72 4.04
N ARG A 218 0.01 7.39 5.04
CA ARG A 218 -0.62 8.42 5.87
C ARG A 218 0.33 9.02 6.90
N ARG A 219 1.27 8.22 7.40
CA ARG A 219 2.16 8.63 8.50
C ARG A 219 3.13 9.73 8.05
N PHE A 220 3.29 10.73 8.91
CA PHE A 220 4.23 11.83 8.69
C PHE A 220 5.67 11.34 8.49
N ASN A 221 6.38 11.90 7.50
CA ASN A 221 7.75 11.52 7.09
C ASN A 221 7.91 10.09 6.55
N MET A 222 6.83 9.41 6.17
CA MET A 222 6.91 8.16 5.44
C MET A 222 6.78 8.42 3.93
N GLU A 223 7.75 7.93 3.17
CA GLU A 223 7.78 8.05 1.72
C GLU A 223 8.00 6.67 1.10
N MET A 224 7.21 6.31 0.11
CA MET A 224 7.38 5.07 -0.64
C MET A 224 6.98 5.27 -2.10
N PHE A 225 7.77 4.69 -3.00
CA PHE A 225 7.44 4.64 -4.44
C PHE A 225 6.83 3.28 -4.80
N TYR A 226 7.66 2.24 -4.87
CA TYR A 226 7.24 0.90 -5.25
C TYR A 226 7.51 -0.15 -4.16
N GLY A 227 8.44 0.09 -3.24
CA GLY A 227 8.81 -0.84 -2.18
C GLY A 227 10.30 -1.02 -2.01
N ALA A 228 10.72 -2.21 -1.56
CA ALA A 228 12.09 -2.58 -1.29
C ALA A 228 12.55 -3.75 -2.17
N VAL A 229 13.78 -3.66 -2.69
CA VAL A 229 14.47 -4.77 -3.37
C VAL A 229 15.85 -4.91 -2.74
N SER A 230 16.15 -6.06 -2.17
CA SER A 230 17.35 -6.27 -1.39
C SER A 230 18.02 -7.60 -1.72
N PHE A 231 19.34 -7.58 -1.89
CA PHE A 231 20.18 -8.76 -2.15
C PHE A 231 21.00 -9.12 -0.93
N GLY A 232 20.91 -10.37 -0.47
CA GLY A 232 21.69 -10.86 0.65
C GLY A 232 21.47 -9.99 1.90
N ASP A 233 22.57 -9.57 2.53
CA ASP A 233 22.59 -8.87 3.83
C ASP A 233 21.85 -7.53 3.84
N THR A 234 21.59 -6.90 2.69
CA THR A 234 20.91 -5.61 2.64
C THR A 234 19.45 -5.69 3.12
N ALA A 235 18.79 -6.85 2.98
CA ALA A 235 17.45 -7.07 3.52
C ALA A 235 17.37 -7.00 5.05
N ALA A 236 18.50 -7.24 5.73
CA ALA A 236 18.63 -7.14 7.19
C ALA A 236 19.17 -5.77 7.65
N TYR A 237 19.39 -4.83 6.71
CA TYR A 237 19.92 -3.50 7.02
C TYR A 237 18.78 -2.53 7.32
N PRO A 238 18.58 -2.13 8.58
CA PRO A 238 17.40 -1.33 8.96
C PRO A 238 17.45 0.07 8.36
N HIS A 239 16.27 0.64 8.12
CA HIS A 239 16.08 2.00 7.65
C HIS A 239 14.90 2.67 8.36
N GLY A 240 14.59 3.93 8.03
CA GLY A 240 13.59 4.72 8.74
C GLY A 240 12.13 4.41 8.39
N PHE A 241 11.87 3.51 7.45
CA PHE A 241 10.51 3.07 7.13
C PHE A 241 10.03 2.06 8.19
N ASP A 242 8.75 2.13 8.58
CA ASP A 242 8.16 1.26 9.61
C ASP A 242 7.69 -0.07 8.97
N GLY A 243 8.63 -0.83 8.45
CA GLY A 243 8.44 -2.12 7.82
C GLY A 243 9.56 -3.09 8.19
N PRO A 244 9.36 -4.41 8.06
CA PRO A 244 10.34 -5.40 8.46
C PRO A 244 11.52 -5.52 7.49
N VAL A 245 11.31 -5.25 6.18
CA VAL A 245 12.35 -5.41 5.17
C VAL A 245 13.31 -4.25 5.17
N GLY A 246 14.60 -4.56 5.39
CA GLY A 246 15.68 -3.59 5.29
C GLY A 246 16.06 -3.30 3.85
N VAL A 247 16.65 -2.13 3.64
CA VAL A 247 17.28 -1.73 2.37
C VAL A 247 18.38 -0.73 2.64
N ARG A 248 19.57 -0.99 2.10
CA ARG A 248 20.68 -0.03 2.25
C ARG A 248 20.49 1.22 1.40
N GLY A 249 19.82 1.05 0.25
CA GLY A 249 19.59 2.13 -0.71
C GLY A 249 20.88 2.60 -1.40
N ARG A 250 20.70 3.51 -2.34
CA ARG A 250 21.81 4.11 -3.08
C ARG A 250 22.31 5.42 -2.46
N TYR A 251 21.43 6.17 -1.84
CA TYR A 251 21.70 7.49 -1.28
C TYR A 251 21.18 7.59 0.15
N THR A 252 21.97 8.17 1.06
CA THR A 252 21.57 8.36 2.45
C THR A 252 20.36 9.28 2.61
N ALA A 253 20.15 10.20 1.68
CA ALA A 253 18.99 11.10 1.66
C ALA A 253 17.69 10.37 1.24
N VAL A 254 17.81 9.30 0.45
CA VAL A 254 16.68 8.45 0.00
C VAL A 254 17.13 6.99 0.11
N PRO A 255 17.14 6.42 1.32
CA PRO A 255 17.55 5.04 1.56
C PRO A 255 16.39 4.09 1.22
N ALA A 256 15.92 4.16 -0.02
CA ALA A 256 14.80 3.38 -0.52
C ALA A 256 15.18 2.65 -1.81
N MET A 257 14.36 1.70 -2.21
CA MET A 257 14.59 0.84 -3.37
C MET A 257 15.92 0.07 -3.25
N GLY A 258 16.47 -0.40 -4.35
CA GLY A 258 17.75 -1.12 -4.34
C GLY A 258 18.96 -0.21 -4.42
N GLY A 259 20.04 -0.65 -3.79
CA GLY A 259 21.33 0.02 -3.75
C GLY A 259 22.34 -0.51 -4.78
N LEU A 260 23.62 -0.52 -4.37
CA LEU A 260 24.76 -0.95 -5.19
C LEU A 260 25.19 -2.39 -4.91
N GLN A 261 24.51 -3.07 -3.96
CA GLN A 261 24.82 -4.48 -3.64
C GLN A 261 24.67 -5.31 -4.91
N ARG A 262 25.61 -6.26 -5.08
CA ARG A 262 25.64 -7.16 -6.23
C ARG A 262 25.18 -8.54 -5.84
N LEU A 263 24.28 -9.11 -6.63
CA LEU A 263 23.77 -10.46 -6.47
C LEU A 263 24.90 -11.49 -6.60
N ARG A 264 24.94 -12.41 -5.66
CA ARG A 264 25.81 -13.59 -5.68
C ARG A 264 24.98 -14.86 -5.65
N ARG A 265 25.52 -15.93 -6.16
CA ARG A 265 24.83 -17.23 -6.10
C ARG A 265 24.60 -17.64 -4.63
N GLY A 266 23.35 -18.02 -4.33
CA GLY A 266 22.91 -18.42 -3.01
C GLY A 266 22.43 -17.28 -2.11
N ASP A 267 22.60 -16.01 -2.51
CA ASP A 267 22.01 -14.87 -1.79
C ASP A 267 20.47 -14.94 -1.89
N PRO A 268 19.74 -14.69 -0.79
CA PRO A 268 18.31 -14.42 -0.88
C PRO A 268 18.08 -13.05 -1.54
N VAL A 269 17.16 -13.00 -2.48
CA VAL A 269 16.66 -11.77 -3.11
C VAL A 269 15.28 -11.51 -2.58
N VAL A 270 15.13 -10.51 -1.74
CA VAL A 270 13.84 -10.08 -1.19
C VAL A 270 13.25 -9.01 -2.09
N ILE A 271 12.06 -9.25 -2.60
CA ILE A 271 11.29 -8.29 -3.39
C ILE A 271 9.98 -8.05 -2.65
N ASP A 272 9.88 -6.88 -2.05
CA ASP A 272 8.77 -6.40 -1.23
C ASP A 272 8.22 -5.13 -1.86
N VAL A 273 7.12 -5.25 -2.60
CA VAL A 273 6.65 -4.17 -3.48
C VAL A 273 5.13 -4.12 -3.55
N VAL A 274 4.63 -2.92 -3.82
CA VAL A 274 3.21 -2.63 -3.96
C VAL A 274 2.78 -2.54 -5.42
N GLY A 275 1.61 -3.07 -5.74
CA GLY A 275 0.86 -2.76 -6.95
C GLY A 275 -0.02 -1.53 -6.72
N GLY A 276 -0.38 -0.81 -7.78
CA GLY A 276 -1.17 0.41 -7.63
C GLY A 276 -2.09 0.71 -8.81
N TYR A 277 -3.40 0.77 -8.56
CA TYR A 277 -4.43 1.01 -9.57
C TYR A 277 -5.54 1.92 -9.04
N ALA A 278 -5.86 2.99 -9.77
CA ALA A 278 -6.93 3.96 -9.44
C ALA A 278 -6.87 4.50 -7.99
N GLY A 279 -5.68 4.70 -7.45
CA GLY A 279 -5.43 5.13 -6.07
C GLY A 279 -5.26 3.98 -5.08
N TYR A 280 -5.80 2.80 -5.34
CA TYR A 280 -5.76 1.63 -4.46
C TYR A 280 -4.50 0.81 -4.67
N ILE A 281 -4.07 0.12 -3.60
CA ILE A 281 -2.85 -0.68 -3.61
C ILE A 281 -3.11 -2.11 -3.14
N ALA A 282 -2.22 -3.00 -3.57
CA ALA A 282 -2.02 -4.33 -3.01
C ALA A 282 -0.54 -4.48 -2.68
N ASP A 283 -0.21 -5.25 -1.66
CA ASP A 283 1.16 -5.46 -1.21
C ASP A 283 1.58 -6.92 -1.33
N GLY A 284 2.88 -7.14 -1.54
CA GLY A 284 3.37 -8.50 -1.69
C GLY A 284 4.88 -8.64 -1.69
N THR A 285 5.34 -9.69 -0.99
CA THR A 285 6.76 -10.07 -0.95
C THR A 285 6.97 -11.45 -1.54
N ARG A 286 8.04 -11.61 -2.36
CA ARG A 286 8.55 -12.90 -2.83
C ARG A 286 10.05 -12.98 -2.67
N ILE A 287 10.52 -14.23 -2.49
CA ILE A 287 11.94 -14.54 -2.37
C ILE A 287 12.44 -15.25 -3.62
N TYR A 288 13.55 -14.76 -4.13
CA TYR A 288 14.28 -15.37 -5.25
C TYR A 288 15.70 -15.69 -4.84
N SER A 289 16.36 -16.54 -5.60
CA SER A 289 17.81 -16.78 -5.47
C SER A 289 18.41 -17.26 -6.78
N LEU A 290 19.62 -16.85 -7.05
CA LEU A 290 20.43 -17.41 -8.13
C LEU A 290 21.18 -18.64 -7.59
N GLY A 291 20.72 -19.84 -7.94
CA GLY A 291 21.15 -21.08 -7.29
C GLY A 291 20.52 -21.28 -5.89
N PRO A 292 20.75 -22.46 -5.27
CA PRO A 292 20.09 -22.81 -4.01
C PRO A 292 20.57 -21.94 -2.83
N VAL A 293 19.65 -21.48 -2.01
CA VAL A 293 19.96 -20.86 -0.70
C VAL A 293 20.41 -21.92 0.32
N SER A 294 20.97 -21.50 1.46
CA SER A 294 21.36 -22.39 2.56
C SER A 294 20.16 -23.16 3.13
N SER A 295 20.43 -24.29 3.84
CA SER A 295 19.39 -25.03 4.54
C SER A 295 18.73 -24.17 5.62
N GLU A 296 19.50 -23.36 6.35
CA GLU A 296 18.96 -22.45 7.38
C GLU A 296 17.91 -21.50 6.82
N LEU A 297 18.14 -20.93 5.64
CA LEU A 297 17.18 -20.04 4.98
C LEU A 297 15.93 -20.80 4.47
N ARG A 298 16.11 -22.02 3.96
CA ARG A 298 14.98 -22.86 3.55
C ARG A 298 14.10 -23.25 4.72
N ASP A 299 14.69 -23.68 5.84
CA ASP A 299 13.96 -24.08 7.05
C ASP A 299 13.21 -22.89 7.66
N ALA A 300 13.82 -21.68 7.65
CA ALA A 300 13.16 -20.45 8.08
C ALA A 300 12.00 -20.07 7.15
N HIS A 301 12.17 -20.22 5.84
CA HIS A 301 11.10 -19.93 4.88
C HIS A 301 9.94 -20.90 5.03
N GLN A 302 10.22 -22.18 5.26
CA GLN A 302 9.20 -23.18 5.54
C GLN A 302 8.40 -22.84 6.80
N PHE A 303 9.07 -22.41 7.86
CA PHE A 303 8.39 -21.94 9.07
C PHE A 303 7.48 -20.72 8.79
N VAL A 304 7.92 -19.79 7.95
CA VAL A 304 7.10 -18.64 7.54
C VAL A 304 5.87 -19.09 6.75
N LEU A 305 6.01 -20.05 5.83
CA LEU A 305 4.88 -20.57 5.06
C LEU A 305 3.83 -21.22 5.97
N GLU A 306 4.26 -22.05 6.93
CA GLU A 306 3.37 -22.68 7.93
C GLU A 306 2.68 -21.64 8.82
N LEU A 307 3.41 -20.60 9.21
CA LEU A 307 2.84 -19.49 9.99
C LEU A 307 1.81 -18.71 9.18
N ASN A 308 2.12 -18.43 7.90
CA ASN A 308 1.20 -17.75 6.98
C ASN A 308 -0.09 -18.54 6.75
N GLU A 309 0.01 -19.85 6.52
CA GLU A 309 -1.16 -20.73 6.37
C GLU A 309 -2.04 -20.67 7.63
N TRP A 310 -1.42 -20.69 8.81
CA TRP A 310 -2.16 -20.54 10.05
C TRP A 310 -2.82 -19.18 10.17
N ILE A 311 -2.11 -18.08 9.85
CA ILE A 311 -2.67 -16.71 9.90
C ILE A 311 -3.82 -16.57 8.91
N GLU A 312 -3.67 -17.08 7.68
CA GLU A 312 -4.73 -17.08 6.67
C GLU A 312 -6.02 -17.70 7.23
N GLY A 313 -5.93 -18.85 7.91
CA GLY A 313 -7.07 -19.48 8.57
C GLY A 313 -7.71 -18.66 9.72
N GLN A 314 -7.04 -17.60 10.21
CA GLN A 314 -7.59 -16.71 11.24
C GLN A 314 -8.28 -15.45 10.64
N LEU A 315 -8.12 -15.18 9.35
CA LEU A 315 -8.69 -14.00 8.68
C LEU A 315 -10.20 -14.19 8.46
N MET A 316 -10.97 -14.14 9.53
CA MET A 316 -12.42 -14.39 9.52
C MET A 316 -13.15 -13.24 10.21
N PRO A 317 -14.35 -12.86 9.75
CA PRO A 317 -15.17 -11.87 10.45
C PRO A 317 -15.37 -12.24 11.92
N GLY A 318 -15.28 -11.24 12.79
CA GLY A 318 -15.42 -11.41 14.24
C GLY A 318 -14.15 -11.77 15.00
N ARG A 319 -13.08 -12.20 14.33
CA ARG A 319 -11.78 -12.46 14.97
C ARG A 319 -11.11 -11.15 15.39
N LEU A 320 -10.44 -11.17 16.53
CA LEU A 320 -9.70 -10.02 17.07
C LEU A 320 -8.22 -10.06 16.62
N PRO A 321 -7.74 -9.06 15.88
CA PRO A 321 -6.36 -9.01 15.40
C PRO A 321 -5.31 -9.05 16.51
N GLY A 322 -5.61 -8.45 17.68
CA GLY A 322 -4.72 -8.48 18.84
C GLY A 322 -4.52 -9.91 19.40
N GLU A 323 -5.57 -10.72 19.45
CA GLU A 323 -5.47 -12.13 19.88
C GLU A 323 -4.66 -12.96 18.87
N ILE A 324 -4.85 -12.70 17.58
CA ILE A 324 -4.07 -13.36 16.53
C ILE A 324 -2.59 -13.00 16.67
N TYR A 325 -2.27 -11.72 16.92
CA TYR A 325 -0.90 -11.28 17.17
C TYR A 325 -0.26 -12.00 18.36
N GLU A 326 -0.96 -12.09 19.50
CA GLU A 326 -0.47 -12.79 20.70
C GLU A 326 -0.15 -14.25 20.42
N GLU A 327 -1.01 -14.94 19.66
CA GLU A 327 -0.79 -16.34 19.28
C GLU A 327 0.39 -16.49 18.29
N ILE A 328 0.57 -15.55 17.34
CA ILE A 328 1.75 -15.51 16.46
C ILE A 328 3.02 -15.40 17.30
N ILE A 329 3.08 -14.45 18.23
CA ILE A 329 4.25 -14.25 19.09
C ILE A 329 4.52 -15.48 19.96
N ARG A 330 3.47 -16.15 20.46
CA ARG A 330 3.63 -17.40 21.22
C ARG A 330 4.26 -18.52 20.36
N ARG A 331 3.84 -18.68 19.10
CA ARG A 331 4.40 -19.66 18.16
C ARG A 331 5.84 -19.34 17.82
N VAL A 332 6.13 -18.10 17.52
CA VAL A 332 7.48 -17.60 17.19
C VAL A 332 8.42 -17.75 18.40
N SER A 333 7.96 -17.46 19.63
CA SER A 333 8.77 -17.60 20.85
C SER A 333 9.19 -19.05 21.13
N ASN A 334 8.43 -20.04 20.64
CA ASN A 334 8.77 -21.45 20.71
C ASN A 334 9.61 -21.95 19.53
N SER A 335 10.05 -21.07 18.65
CA SER A 335 10.90 -21.36 17.48
C SER A 335 12.33 -20.83 17.66
N PRO A 336 13.29 -21.26 16.84
CA PRO A 336 14.64 -20.67 16.84
C PRO A 336 14.72 -19.26 16.27
N TYR A 337 13.58 -18.69 15.84
CA TYR A 337 13.53 -17.42 15.09
C TYR A 337 13.06 -16.22 15.91
N ALA A 338 12.79 -16.37 17.20
CA ALA A 338 12.19 -15.33 18.06
C ALA A 338 12.94 -13.97 18.02
N SER A 339 14.28 -13.99 18.03
CA SER A 339 15.11 -12.78 18.00
C SER A 339 15.30 -12.19 16.60
N ARG A 340 14.76 -12.85 15.58
CA ARG A 340 14.96 -12.53 14.15
C ARG A 340 13.64 -12.31 13.40
N PHE A 341 12.51 -12.43 14.09
CA PHE A 341 11.18 -12.31 13.52
C PHE A 341 10.79 -10.84 13.39
N MET A 342 10.34 -10.43 12.21
CA MET A 342 9.94 -9.06 11.88
C MET A 342 11.02 -8.01 12.15
N GLY A 343 12.30 -8.36 11.95
CA GLY A 343 13.47 -7.52 12.19
C GLY A 343 14.47 -8.15 13.15
N ILE A 344 15.56 -7.46 13.45
CA ILE A 344 16.64 -7.91 14.31
C ILE A 344 16.80 -6.97 15.50
N GLY A 345 16.82 -7.52 16.72
CA GLY A 345 17.05 -6.77 17.96
C GLY A 345 16.02 -5.63 18.15
N ASP A 346 16.50 -4.42 18.38
CA ASP A 346 15.64 -3.25 18.61
C ASP A 346 14.90 -2.75 17.35
N ASN A 347 15.24 -3.32 16.18
CA ASN A 347 14.60 -2.98 14.90
C ASN A 347 13.41 -3.93 14.56
N GLN A 348 13.02 -4.82 15.48
CA GLN A 348 11.83 -5.64 15.29
C GLN A 348 10.56 -4.78 15.30
N VAL A 349 9.77 -4.82 14.22
CA VAL A 349 8.47 -4.14 14.17
C VAL A 349 7.42 -4.96 14.93
N ARG A 350 6.41 -4.26 15.47
CA ARG A 350 5.41 -4.85 16.37
C ARG A 350 4.05 -5.06 15.70
N PHE A 351 4.08 -5.49 14.47
CA PHE A 351 2.90 -5.91 13.71
C PHE A 351 3.29 -7.06 12.77
N VAL A 352 2.33 -7.79 12.22
CA VAL A 352 2.55 -8.89 11.26
C VAL A 352 1.67 -8.74 10.03
N ALA A 353 0.65 -7.90 10.11
CA ALA A 353 -0.21 -7.56 8.99
C ALA A 353 -0.82 -6.18 9.18
N HIS A 354 -1.06 -5.49 8.08
CA HIS A 354 -1.77 -4.23 8.02
C HIS A 354 -2.83 -4.25 6.92
N SER A 355 -3.84 -3.39 7.03
CA SER A 355 -4.78 -3.21 5.94
C SER A 355 -4.16 -2.33 4.85
N VAL A 356 -4.58 -2.55 3.61
CA VAL A 356 -4.23 -1.74 2.46
C VAL A 356 -5.49 -1.20 1.79
N GLY A 357 -5.37 -0.08 1.10
CA GLY A 357 -6.46 0.55 0.37
C GLY A 357 -5.96 1.72 -0.46
N LEU A 358 -6.40 2.93 -0.17
CA LEU A 358 -5.85 4.16 -0.78
C LEU A 358 -4.49 4.55 -0.22
N GLU A 359 -4.16 4.05 0.98
CA GLU A 359 -2.88 4.23 1.67
C GLU A 359 -2.31 2.86 2.05
N LEU A 360 -0.98 2.79 2.23
CA LEU A 360 -0.28 1.55 2.53
C LEU A 360 -0.66 1.02 3.92
N ASP A 361 -0.75 1.90 4.92
CA ASP A 361 -1.00 1.55 6.32
C ASP A 361 -2.42 1.96 6.74
N GLU A 362 -3.39 1.15 6.37
CA GLU A 362 -4.77 1.33 6.83
C GLU A 362 -5.08 0.45 8.06
N VAL A 363 -6.24 0.66 8.65
CA VAL A 363 -6.78 -0.22 9.69
C VAL A 363 -7.74 -1.24 9.04
N PRO A 364 -7.88 -2.45 9.63
CA PRO A 364 -7.25 -2.97 10.85
C PRO A 364 -5.79 -3.40 10.69
N VAL A 365 -5.12 -3.68 11.81
CA VAL A 365 -3.73 -4.19 11.84
C VAL A 365 -3.64 -5.40 12.78
N ILE A 366 -2.86 -6.44 12.42
CA ILE A 366 -2.49 -7.52 13.34
C ILE A 366 -1.29 -7.06 14.16
N ALA A 367 -1.58 -6.43 15.30
CA ALA A 367 -0.63 -5.80 16.21
C ALA A 367 -1.08 -5.93 17.66
N PRO A 368 -0.20 -5.65 18.65
CA PRO A 368 -0.58 -5.74 20.07
C PRO A 368 -1.79 -4.85 20.38
N LYS A 369 -2.76 -5.42 21.14
CA LYS A 369 -3.91 -4.68 21.69
C LYS A 369 -4.86 -4.06 20.64
N TYR A 370 -4.80 -4.47 19.38
CA TYR A 370 -5.80 -4.06 18.41
C TYR A 370 -7.05 -4.94 18.58
N ASN A 371 -8.10 -4.33 19.13
CA ASN A 371 -9.31 -5.04 19.58
C ASN A 371 -10.58 -4.71 18.76
N VAL A 372 -10.43 -4.13 17.56
CA VAL A 372 -11.53 -4.01 16.61
C VAL A 372 -11.60 -5.30 15.80
N PRO A 373 -12.73 -6.05 15.85
CA PRO A 373 -12.82 -7.33 15.15
C PRO A 373 -12.79 -7.13 13.63
N PHE A 374 -12.30 -8.14 12.92
CA PHE A 374 -12.40 -8.17 11.47
C PHE A 374 -13.86 -8.16 10.99
N GLU A 375 -14.10 -7.48 9.88
CA GLU A 375 -15.36 -7.48 9.14
C GLU A 375 -15.15 -8.03 7.72
N ALA A 376 -16.19 -8.60 7.14
CA ALA A 376 -16.18 -8.91 5.71
C ALA A 376 -16.00 -7.60 4.90
N GLY A 377 -15.07 -7.60 3.96
CA GLY A 377 -14.63 -6.42 3.21
C GLY A 377 -13.33 -5.79 3.74
N ASN A 378 -12.77 -6.26 4.88
CA ASN A 378 -11.40 -5.88 5.22
C ASN A 378 -10.40 -6.49 4.22
N VAL A 379 -9.36 -5.75 3.89
CA VAL A 379 -8.27 -6.23 3.04
C VAL A 379 -6.97 -6.12 3.81
N MET A 380 -6.24 -7.23 3.92
CA MET A 380 -5.06 -7.36 4.77
C MET A 380 -3.84 -7.77 3.95
N ALA A 381 -2.74 -7.06 4.08
CA ALA A 381 -1.40 -7.51 3.70
C ALA A 381 -0.78 -8.25 4.89
N VAL A 382 -0.46 -9.53 4.73
CA VAL A 382 0.06 -10.42 5.78
C VAL A 382 1.48 -10.81 5.43
N GLU A 383 2.45 -10.42 6.28
CA GLU A 383 3.86 -10.34 5.91
C GLU A 383 4.88 -10.92 6.92
N PRO A 384 4.68 -12.11 7.51
CA PRO A 384 5.68 -12.65 8.43
C PRO A 384 7.03 -12.85 7.73
N LYS A 385 8.09 -12.32 8.34
CA LYS A 385 9.46 -12.32 7.79
C LYS A 385 10.49 -12.63 8.87
N ILE A 386 11.59 -13.26 8.49
CA ILE A 386 12.72 -13.62 9.37
C ILE A 386 14.00 -13.08 8.76
N PHE A 387 14.85 -12.49 9.58
CA PHE A 387 16.08 -11.83 9.12
C PHE A 387 17.32 -12.42 9.80
N PHE A 388 18.40 -12.53 9.03
CA PHE A 388 19.68 -13.08 9.46
C PHE A 388 20.76 -12.03 9.23
N GLU A 389 21.40 -11.59 10.33
CA GLU A 389 22.48 -10.61 10.28
C GLU A 389 23.60 -11.09 9.37
N GLY A 390 24.04 -10.24 8.43
CA GLY A 390 25.09 -10.57 7.46
C GLY A 390 24.70 -11.57 6.36
N ILE A 391 23.43 -12.03 6.33
CA ILE A 391 22.94 -13.01 5.34
C ILE A 391 21.77 -12.43 4.54
N GLY A 392 20.74 -11.92 5.21
CA GLY A 392 19.56 -11.35 4.53
C GLY A 392 18.23 -11.67 5.17
N GLY A 393 17.16 -11.59 4.38
CA GLY A 393 15.79 -11.81 4.81
C GLY A 393 15.10 -12.95 4.08
N ILE A 394 14.16 -13.59 4.76
CA ILE A 394 13.25 -14.62 4.25
C ILE A 394 11.83 -14.29 4.70
N GLY A 395 10.88 -14.49 3.84
CA GLY A 395 9.48 -14.28 4.16
C GLY A 395 8.60 -14.28 2.92
N THR A 396 7.33 -14.13 3.12
CA THR A 396 6.36 -13.96 2.03
C THR A 396 5.25 -13.06 2.51
N GLU A 397 4.67 -12.33 1.58
CA GLU A 397 3.56 -11.44 1.85
C GLU A 397 2.47 -11.62 0.81
N ASN A 398 1.25 -11.59 1.28
CA ASN A 398 0.08 -11.65 0.43
C ASN A 398 -0.99 -10.68 0.89
N THR A 399 -1.67 -10.08 -0.08
CA THR A 399 -2.90 -9.34 0.15
C THR A 399 -4.09 -10.30 0.13
N TYR A 400 -4.91 -10.24 1.18
CA TYR A 400 -6.13 -11.05 1.35
C TYR A 400 -7.36 -10.17 1.51
N LEU A 401 -8.45 -10.54 0.88
CA LEU A 401 -9.80 -10.03 1.17
C LEU A 401 -10.45 -10.95 2.18
N ILE A 402 -10.94 -10.41 3.29
CA ILE A 402 -11.78 -11.13 4.25
C ILE A 402 -13.22 -11.13 3.73
N THR A 403 -13.72 -12.31 3.34
CA THR A 403 -15.10 -12.48 2.90
C THR A 403 -15.98 -13.02 4.03
N SER A 404 -17.29 -13.08 3.85
CA SER A 404 -18.21 -13.72 4.81
C SER A 404 -17.93 -15.23 4.99
N HIS A 405 -17.19 -15.85 4.07
CA HIS A 405 -16.90 -17.30 4.07
C HIS A 405 -15.43 -17.62 4.39
N GLY A 406 -14.60 -16.60 4.59
CA GLY A 406 -13.18 -16.74 4.86
C GLY A 406 -12.31 -15.86 3.96
N PRO A 407 -10.97 -16.00 4.06
CA PRO A 407 -10.04 -15.21 3.27
C PRO A 407 -10.03 -15.61 1.78
N GLU A 408 -9.92 -14.63 0.93
CA GLU A 408 -9.57 -14.78 -0.48
C GLU A 408 -8.21 -14.15 -0.72
N ARG A 409 -7.22 -14.93 -1.16
CA ARG A 409 -5.90 -14.43 -1.51
C ARG A 409 -5.92 -13.75 -2.86
N LEU A 410 -5.60 -12.46 -2.90
CA LEU A 410 -5.64 -11.63 -4.11
C LEU A 410 -4.33 -11.70 -4.91
N THR A 411 -3.17 -11.78 -4.25
CA THR A 411 -1.85 -12.00 -4.85
C THR A 411 -1.63 -13.49 -5.07
N ARG A 412 -1.46 -13.93 -6.32
CA ARG A 412 -1.49 -15.35 -6.70
C ARG A 412 -0.14 -15.95 -7.03
N ALA A 413 0.92 -15.14 -7.14
CA ALA A 413 2.27 -15.64 -7.34
C ALA A 413 2.63 -16.71 -6.30
N PRO A 414 3.32 -17.82 -6.69
CA PRO A 414 3.78 -18.84 -5.77
C PRO A 414 4.58 -18.26 -4.60
N GLN A 415 4.52 -18.92 -3.43
CA GLN A 415 5.12 -18.42 -2.20
C GLN A 415 6.48 -19.06 -1.88
N GLU A 416 6.82 -20.14 -2.55
CA GLU A 416 8.09 -20.84 -2.42
C GLU A 416 9.26 -19.96 -2.89
N ILE A 417 10.48 -20.26 -2.43
CA ILE A 417 11.67 -19.58 -2.93
C ILE A 417 11.89 -19.94 -4.41
N TYR A 418 11.90 -18.92 -5.26
CA TYR A 418 12.21 -19.09 -6.68
C TYR A 418 13.72 -19.27 -6.89
N VAL A 419 14.14 -20.49 -7.19
CA VAL A 419 15.54 -20.78 -7.49
C VAL A 419 15.78 -20.70 -8.99
N VAL A 420 16.53 -19.68 -9.42
CA VAL A 420 16.98 -19.50 -10.80
C VAL A 420 18.34 -20.20 -10.98
N SER A 421 18.52 -20.92 -12.08
CA SER A 421 19.69 -21.76 -12.36
C SER A 421 20.94 -20.96 -12.72
#